data_ee4cc2e315eb04093887ca117e723e6f
#
_entry.id   ee4cc2e315eb04093887ca117e723e6f
#
_cell.length_a   1.000
_cell.length_b   1.000
_cell.length_c   1.000
_cell.angle_alpha   90.00
_cell.angle_beta   90.00
_cell.angle_gamma   90.00
#
_symmetry.space_group_name_H-M   'P 1'
#
loop_
_entity.id
_entity.type
_entity.pdbx_description
1 polymer ?
#
loop_
_entity_poly.entity_id
_entity_poly.type
_entity_poly.pdbx_seq_one_letter_code
_entity_poly.pdbx_strand_id
1 'polypeptide(L)'
;SHDKLKDLRERKASLEARALEALSKNVNPSLINEVAEEIARLENLITAEEQVLSNLEVSRDGVEKAVTATAQRIAQFEQQMEVVKATEAMQRAQQAVTTSTVGASSSVSTAAESLKRLQTRQAERQARLDAAAQLEKVADGRDLDEKLAEAGIGGSNKSSAQDVLARLQRQQGE
;
A
#
# COMPACT_ATOMS: atom_id res chain seq x y z
N SER A 1 -3.55 9.75 13.50
CA SER A 1 -3.64 8.37 14.01
C SER A 1 -2.41 7.99 14.83
N HIS A 2 -1.19 8.13 14.30
CA HIS A 2 0.05 7.76 15.03
C HIS A 2 0.20 8.47 16.38
N ASP A 3 -0.05 9.78 16.43
CA ASP A 3 0.04 10.57 17.68
C ASP A 3 -0.98 10.09 18.71
N LYS A 4 -2.21 9.83 18.26
CA LYS A 4 -3.26 9.29 19.12
C LYS A 4 -2.90 7.90 19.69
N LEU A 5 -2.30 7.04 18.88
CA LEU A 5 -1.84 5.72 19.31
C LEU A 5 -0.72 5.84 20.36
N LYS A 6 0.20 6.76 20.14
CA LYS A 6 1.28 7.07 21.09
C LYS A 6 0.71 7.52 22.42
N ASP A 7 -0.20 8.49 22.42
CA ASP A 7 -0.84 9.00 23.66
C ASP A 7 -1.58 7.91 24.43
N LEU A 8 -2.31 7.04 23.71
CA LEU A 8 -3.02 5.91 24.33
C LEU A 8 -2.05 4.92 25.00
N ARG A 9 -0.94 4.61 24.34
CA ARG A 9 0.11 3.72 24.88
C ARG A 9 0.81 4.31 26.10
N GLU A 10 1.14 5.60 26.07
CA GLU A 10 1.74 6.31 27.20
C GLU A 10 0.79 6.34 28.41
N ARG A 11 -0.48 6.63 28.16
CA ARG A 11 -1.51 6.62 29.21
C ARG A 11 -1.68 5.23 29.82
N LYS A 12 -1.72 4.17 28.97
CA LYS A 12 -1.78 2.79 29.44
C LYS A 12 -0.57 2.45 30.32
N ALA A 13 0.65 2.74 29.88
CA ALA A 13 1.88 2.47 30.63
C ALA A 13 1.90 3.18 31.99
N SER A 14 1.42 4.42 32.05
CA SER A 14 1.28 5.16 33.31
C SER A 14 0.28 4.51 34.28
N LEU A 15 -0.85 4.02 33.77
CA LEU A 15 -1.84 3.31 34.61
C LEU A 15 -1.34 1.95 35.05
N GLU A 16 -0.63 1.21 34.24
CA GLU A 16 -0.01 -0.07 34.59
C GLU A 16 1.00 0.11 35.72
N ALA A 17 1.87 1.12 35.65
CA ALA A 17 2.83 1.44 36.72
C ALA A 17 2.12 1.76 38.04
N ARG A 18 1.05 2.55 38.01
CA ARG A 18 0.23 2.87 39.19
C ARG A 18 -0.51 1.65 39.74
N ALA A 19 -0.99 0.78 38.87
CA ALA A 19 -1.66 -0.47 39.27
C ALA A 19 -0.68 -1.41 40.02
N LEU A 20 0.55 -1.55 39.52
CA LEU A 20 1.60 -2.33 40.19
C LEU A 20 1.97 -1.76 41.56
N GLU A 21 2.08 -0.42 41.66
CA GLU A 21 2.31 0.25 42.95
C GLU A 21 1.14 0.02 43.93
N ALA A 22 -0.10 0.13 43.46
CA ALA A 22 -1.29 -0.12 44.28
C ALA A 22 -1.37 -1.57 44.77
N LEU A 23 -1.03 -2.54 43.92
CA LEU A 23 -0.94 -3.96 44.31
C LEU A 23 0.12 -4.19 45.35
N SER A 24 1.31 -3.58 45.25
CA SER A 24 2.40 -3.73 46.24
C SER A 24 2.05 -3.15 47.61
N LYS A 25 1.21 -2.11 47.63
CA LYS A 25 0.76 -1.44 48.89
C LYS A 25 -0.52 -2.04 49.47
N ASN A 26 -1.04 -3.14 48.92
CA ASN A 26 -2.29 -3.77 49.34
C ASN A 26 -3.47 -2.79 49.45
N VAL A 27 -3.61 -1.90 48.47
CA VAL A 27 -4.70 -0.94 48.39
C VAL A 27 -6.03 -1.66 48.13
N ASN A 28 -7.14 -0.99 48.44
CA ASN A 28 -8.50 -1.51 48.27
C ASN A 28 -8.70 -2.26 46.92
N PRO A 29 -9.12 -3.54 46.95
CA PRO A 29 -9.34 -4.36 45.76
C PRO A 29 -10.31 -3.75 44.74
N SER A 30 -11.27 -2.94 45.18
CA SER A 30 -12.20 -2.23 44.30
C SER A 30 -11.50 -1.22 43.39
N LEU A 31 -10.55 -0.44 43.95
CA LEU A 31 -9.77 0.52 43.18
C LEU A 31 -8.85 -0.16 42.18
N ILE A 32 -8.25 -1.30 42.56
CA ILE A 32 -7.41 -2.09 41.65
C ILE A 32 -8.25 -2.61 40.49
N ASN A 33 -9.47 -3.04 40.73
CA ASN A 33 -10.40 -3.51 39.71
C ASN A 33 -10.80 -2.38 38.72
N GLU A 34 -11.10 -1.18 39.25
CA GLU A 34 -11.41 -0.01 38.41
C GLU A 34 -10.22 0.37 37.51
N VAL A 35 -9.01 0.33 38.00
CA VAL A 35 -7.80 0.60 37.21
C VAL A 35 -7.61 -0.48 36.15
N ALA A 36 -7.85 -1.75 36.48
CA ALA A 36 -7.76 -2.85 35.53
C ALA A 36 -8.83 -2.73 34.41
N GLU A 37 -10.04 -2.29 34.74
CA GLU A 37 -11.08 -2.01 33.74
C GLU A 37 -10.68 -0.88 32.78
N GLU A 38 -10.09 0.21 33.31
CA GLU A 38 -9.62 1.31 32.47
C GLU A 38 -8.43 0.87 31.58
N ILE A 39 -7.51 0.06 32.09
CA ILE A 39 -6.42 -0.52 31.30
C ILE A 39 -6.98 -1.39 30.17
N ALA A 40 -7.94 -2.27 30.47
CA ALA A 40 -8.60 -3.12 29.47
C ALA A 40 -9.30 -2.28 28.39
N ARG A 41 -9.94 -1.18 28.80
CA ARG A 41 -10.57 -0.23 27.87
C ARG A 41 -9.54 0.43 26.94
N LEU A 42 -8.40 0.86 27.49
CA LEU A 42 -7.32 1.45 26.70
C LEU A 42 -6.70 0.43 25.72
N GLU A 43 -6.53 -0.81 26.14
CA GLU A 43 -6.03 -1.88 25.27
C GLU A 43 -6.96 -2.13 24.08
N ASN A 44 -8.27 -2.15 24.32
CA ASN A 44 -9.25 -2.29 23.26
C ASN A 44 -9.26 -1.08 22.30
N LEU A 45 -9.07 0.15 22.84
CA LEU A 45 -8.93 1.36 22.01
C LEU A 45 -7.64 1.34 21.18
N ILE A 46 -6.53 0.87 21.74
CA ILE A 46 -5.25 0.72 21.04
C ILE A 46 -5.42 -0.27 19.90
N THR A 47 -6.00 -1.43 20.16
CA THR A 47 -6.26 -2.45 19.13
C THR A 47 -7.14 -1.91 18.00
N ALA A 48 -8.19 -1.17 18.35
CA ALA A 48 -9.06 -0.55 17.34
C ALA A 48 -8.32 0.50 16.50
N GLU A 49 -7.47 1.33 17.12
CA GLU A 49 -6.69 2.34 16.41
C GLU A 49 -5.59 1.72 15.53
N GLU A 50 -4.97 0.62 15.99
CA GLU A 50 -4.02 -0.16 15.19
C GLU A 50 -4.69 -0.76 13.94
N GLN A 51 -5.92 -1.26 14.09
CA GLN A 51 -6.69 -1.75 12.95
C GLN A 51 -7.03 -0.64 11.94
N VAL A 52 -7.39 0.55 12.44
CA VAL A 52 -7.63 1.72 11.58
C VAL A 52 -6.35 2.12 10.84
N LEU A 53 -5.20 2.13 11.52
CA LEU A 53 -3.90 2.40 10.90
C LEU A 53 -3.57 1.39 9.81
N SER A 54 -3.71 0.10 10.09
CA SER A 54 -3.49 -0.96 9.11
C SER A 54 -4.37 -0.79 7.87
N ASN A 55 -5.66 -0.50 8.06
CA ASN A 55 -6.58 -0.25 6.96
C ASN A 55 -6.19 0.98 6.13
N LEU A 56 -5.73 2.06 6.78
CA LEU A 56 -5.25 3.26 6.10
C LEU A 56 -3.97 3.00 5.31
N GLU A 57 -3.06 2.19 5.82
CA GLU A 57 -1.83 1.79 5.13
C GLU A 57 -2.16 0.97 3.87
N VAL A 58 -3.04 0.00 3.98
CA VAL A 58 -3.54 -0.78 2.83
C VAL A 58 -4.21 0.13 1.80
N SER A 59 -5.04 1.08 2.25
CA SER A 59 -5.70 2.04 1.36
C SER A 59 -4.69 2.95 0.66
N ARG A 60 -3.71 3.47 1.39
CA ARG A 60 -2.62 4.29 0.84
C ARG A 60 -1.88 3.53 -0.26
N ASP A 61 -1.48 2.31 0.03
CA ASP A 61 -0.76 1.46 -0.92
C ASP A 61 -1.61 1.13 -2.17
N GLY A 62 -2.91 0.94 -1.97
CA GLY A 62 -3.85 0.80 -3.09
C GLY A 62 -3.92 2.03 -3.98
N VAL A 63 -3.97 3.22 -3.38
CA VAL A 63 -3.95 4.50 -4.11
C VAL A 63 -2.61 4.69 -4.83
N GLU A 64 -1.49 4.40 -4.21
CA GLU A 64 -0.17 4.52 -4.82
C GLU A 64 -0.02 3.61 -6.04
N LYS A 65 -0.50 2.36 -5.94
CA LYS A 65 -0.57 1.44 -7.08
C LYS A 65 -1.48 1.96 -8.20
N ALA A 66 -2.63 2.52 -7.87
CA ALA A 66 -3.54 3.11 -8.84
C ALA A 66 -2.93 4.33 -9.55
N VAL A 67 -2.20 5.18 -8.82
CA VAL A 67 -1.46 6.32 -9.38
C VAL A 67 -0.39 5.82 -10.36
N THR A 68 0.40 4.82 -9.96
CA THR A 68 1.43 4.22 -10.82
C THR A 68 0.83 3.61 -12.10
N ALA A 69 -0.25 2.84 -11.96
CA ALA A 69 -0.94 2.24 -13.11
C ALA A 69 -1.53 3.31 -14.05
N THR A 70 -2.06 4.40 -13.50
CA THR A 70 -2.57 5.52 -14.28
C THR A 70 -1.47 6.24 -15.03
N ALA A 71 -0.32 6.49 -14.40
CA ALA A 71 0.85 7.08 -15.04
C ALA A 71 1.36 6.22 -16.21
N GLN A 72 1.40 4.90 -16.03
CA GLN A 72 1.75 3.95 -17.10
C GLN A 72 0.76 4.02 -18.26
N ARG A 73 -0.54 4.12 -17.97
CA ARG A 73 -1.59 4.24 -18.98
C ARG A 73 -1.49 5.53 -19.79
N ILE A 74 -1.17 6.64 -19.10
CA ILE A 74 -0.92 7.93 -19.78
C ILE A 74 0.27 7.78 -20.73
N ALA A 75 1.38 7.20 -20.30
CA ALA A 75 2.54 6.99 -21.15
C ALA A 75 2.24 6.09 -22.37
N GLN A 76 1.37 5.09 -22.21
CA GLN A 76 0.89 4.27 -23.34
C GLN A 76 0.04 5.09 -24.33
N PHE A 77 -0.86 5.94 -23.85
CA PHE A 77 -1.66 6.81 -24.70
C PHE A 77 -0.82 7.82 -25.46
N GLU A 78 0.19 8.41 -24.82
CA GLU A 78 1.14 9.32 -25.47
C GLU A 78 1.86 8.62 -26.64
N GLN A 79 2.29 7.37 -26.44
CA GLN A 79 2.90 6.58 -27.52
C GLN A 79 1.91 6.25 -28.65
N GLN A 80 0.67 5.90 -28.30
CA GLN A 80 -0.36 5.67 -29.33
C GLN A 80 -0.62 6.93 -30.14
N MET A 81 -0.64 8.09 -29.50
CA MET A 81 -0.76 9.38 -30.19
C MET A 81 0.42 9.65 -31.15
N GLU A 82 1.64 9.30 -30.75
CA GLU A 82 2.81 9.41 -31.63
C GLU A 82 2.68 8.50 -32.88
N VAL A 83 2.20 7.26 -32.68
CA VAL A 83 1.94 6.33 -33.78
C VAL A 83 0.85 6.87 -34.74
N VAL A 84 -0.24 7.41 -34.20
CA VAL A 84 -1.31 8.02 -34.99
C VAL A 84 -0.77 9.20 -35.79
N LYS A 85 -0.01 10.11 -35.16
CA LYS A 85 0.61 11.25 -35.87
C LYS A 85 1.55 10.80 -36.97
N ALA A 86 2.36 9.76 -36.72
CA ALA A 86 3.23 9.21 -37.77
C ALA A 86 2.45 8.57 -38.90
N THR A 87 1.34 7.90 -38.61
CA THR A 87 0.45 7.30 -39.61
C THR A 87 -0.25 8.38 -40.47
N GLU A 88 -0.74 9.45 -39.83
CA GLU A 88 -1.31 10.60 -40.57
C GLU A 88 -0.28 11.28 -41.48
N ALA A 89 0.96 11.47 -40.99
CA ALA A 89 2.03 12.03 -41.79
C ALA A 89 2.36 11.14 -43.00
N MET A 90 2.36 9.82 -42.83
CA MET A 90 2.53 8.86 -43.90
C MET A 90 1.38 8.94 -44.95
N GLN A 91 0.12 9.01 -44.49
CA GLN A 91 -1.04 9.16 -45.36
C GLN A 91 -0.99 10.46 -46.16
N ARG A 92 -0.61 11.59 -45.51
CA ARG A 92 -0.42 12.88 -46.22
C ARG A 92 0.70 12.81 -47.24
N ALA A 93 1.81 12.13 -46.93
CA ALA A 93 2.88 11.91 -47.90
C ALA A 93 2.44 11.04 -49.07
N GLN A 94 1.66 9.99 -48.85
CA GLN A 94 1.07 9.16 -49.92
C GLN A 94 0.10 9.93 -50.79
N GLN A 95 -0.75 10.80 -50.23
CA GLN A 95 -1.63 11.68 -51.01
C GLN A 95 -0.84 12.70 -51.84
N ALA A 96 0.26 13.23 -51.32
CA ALA A 96 1.13 14.12 -52.06
C ALA A 96 1.85 13.40 -53.23
N VAL A 97 2.11 12.10 -53.12
CA VAL A 97 2.69 11.25 -54.18
C VAL A 97 1.71 11.06 -55.34
N THR A 98 0.42 10.83 -55.04
CA THR A 98 -0.62 10.69 -56.06
C THR A 98 -0.86 11.96 -56.87
N THR A 99 -0.49 13.11 -56.31
CA THR A 99 -0.58 14.42 -56.98
C THR A 99 0.73 14.90 -57.62
N SER A 100 1.89 14.28 -57.32
CA SER A 100 3.23 14.67 -57.83
C SER A 100 4.09 13.43 -58.04
N THR A 101 4.39 13.09 -59.27
CA THR A 101 5.11 11.86 -59.67
C THR A 101 6.61 11.84 -59.42
N VAL A 102 7.19 12.79 -58.71
CA VAL A 102 8.65 12.86 -58.48
C VAL A 102 8.98 13.16 -57.01
N GLY A 103 9.61 12.23 -56.31
CA GLY A 103 10.33 12.49 -55.07
C GLY A 103 9.78 11.90 -53.77
N ALA A 104 8.68 11.15 -53.77
CA ALA A 104 7.98 10.79 -52.56
C ALA A 104 8.33 9.40 -51.96
N SER A 105 9.15 8.59 -52.61
CA SER A 105 9.51 7.26 -52.11
C SER A 105 10.39 7.31 -50.85
N SER A 106 11.24 8.33 -50.68
CA SER A 106 12.13 8.48 -49.53
C SER A 106 11.40 8.88 -48.25
N SER A 107 10.37 9.75 -48.35
CA SER A 107 9.60 10.18 -47.16
C SER A 107 8.67 9.09 -46.63
N VAL A 108 8.09 8.26 -47.52
CA VAL A 108 7.27 7.11 -47.12
C VAL A 108 8.13 6.03 -46.46
N SER A 109 9.32 5.76 -46.99
CA SER A 109 10.29 4.81 -46.39
C SER A 109 10.73 5.28 -45.02
N THR A 110 11.03 6.58 -44.84
CA THR A 110 11.44 7.15 -43.53
C THR A 110 10.31 7.10 -42.51
N ALA A 111 9.05 7.35 -42.88
CA ALA A 111 7.90 7.25 -42.01
C ALA A 111 7.63 5.81 -41.58
N ALA A 112 7.74 4.84 -42.47
CA ALA A 112 7.59 3.40 -42.19
C ALA A 112 8.70 2.90 -41.23
N GLU A 113 9.95 3.35 -41.42
CA GLU A 113 11.06 3.05 -40.56
C GLU A 113 10.90 3.64 -39.15
N SER A 114 10.37 4.86 -39.06
CA SER A 114 10.04 5.52 -37.80
C SER A 114 8.93 4.77 -37.04
N LEU A 115 7.89 4.33 -37.72
CA LEU A 115 6.82 3.48 -37.16
C LEU A 115 7.37 2.16 -36.62
N LYS A 116 8.24 1.48 -37.36
CA LYS A 116 8.86 0.23 -36.93
C LYS A 116 9.73 0.43 -35.71
N ARG A 117 10.50 1.51 -35.61
CA ARG A 117 11.30 1.87 -34.42
C ARG A 117 10.43 2.17 -33.20
N LEU A 118 9.30 2.86 -33.39
CA LEU A 118 8.34 3.14 -32.31
C LEU A 118 7.72 1.85 -31.78
N GLN A 119 7.29 0.93 -32.66
CA GLN A 119 6.74 -0.37 -32.26
C GLN A 119 7.75 -1.22 -31.49
N THR A 120 9.00 -1.25 -31.92
CA THR A 120 10.08 -1.98 -31.23
C THR A 120 10.32 -1.41 -29.83
N ARG A 121 10.44 -0.08 -29.70
CA ARG A 121 10.60 0.58 -28.39
C ARG A 121 9.40 0.34 -27.47
N GLN A 122 8.20 0.30 -28.02
CA GLN A 122 6.98 0.02 -27.26
C GLN A 122 7.00 -1.41 -26.69
N ALA A 123 7.38 -2.41 -27.50
CA ALA A 123 7.51 -3.79 -27.06
C ALA A 123 8.60 -3.96 -25.98
N GLU A 124 9.76 -3.33 -26.15
CA GLU A 124 10.84 -3.35 -25.16
C GLU A 124 10.42 -2.69 -23.83
N ARG A 125 9.70 -1.56 -23.88
CA ARG A 125 9.20 -0.88 -22.69
C ARG A 125 8.16 -1.72 -21.96
N GLN A 126 7.23 -2.33 -22.70
CA GLN A 126 6.22 -3.22 -22.10
C GLN A 126 6.88 -4.40 -21.38
N ALA A 127 7.86 -5.05 -22.03
CA ALA A 127 8.61 -6.15 -21.41
C ALA A 127 9.35 -5.73 -20.13
N ARG A 128 9.91 -4.50 -20.08
CA ARG A 128 10.54 -3.96 -18.86
C ARG A 128 9.53 -3.69 -17.74
N LEU A 129 8.35 -3.18 -18.07
CA LEU A 129 7.29 -2.91 -17.10
C LEU A 129 6.73 -4.22 -16.52
N ASP A 130 6.53 -5.23 -17.36
CA ASP A 130 6.07 -6.54 -16.92
C ASP A 130 7.11 -7.23 -16.01
N ALA A 131 8.40 -7.12 -16.35
CA ALA A 131 9.48 -7.62 -15.51
C ALA A 131 9.58 -6.89 -14.15
N ALA A 132 9.42 -5.56 -14.15
CA ALA A 132 9.41 -4.76 -12.93
C ALA A 132 8.22 -5.12 -12.02
N ALA A 133 7.02 -5.31 -12.59
CA ALA A 133 5.82 -5.72 -11.86
C ALA A 133 5.96 -7.12 -11.26
N GLN A 134 6.63 -8.04 -11.95
CA GLN A 134 6.93 -9.37 -11.41
C GLN A 134 7.92 -9.32 -10.24
N LEU A 135 8.97 -8.50 -10.35
CA LEU A 135 9.95 -8.31 -9.27
C LEU A 135 9.31 -7.68 -8.02
N GLU A 136 8.42 -6.72 -8.20
CA GLU A 136 7.71 -6.06 -7.10
C GLU A 136 6.79 -7.05 -6.34
N LYS A 137 6.11 -7.95 -7.04
CA LYS A 137 5.29 -9.00 -6.42
C LYS A 137 6.12 -9.97 -5.57
N VAL A 138 7.34 -10.28 -5.98
CA VAL A 138 8.24 -11.19 -5.26
C VAL A 138 8.91 -10.49 -4.07
N ALA A 139 9.24 -9.19 -4.20
CA ALA A 139 9.93 -8.43 -3.15
C ALA A 139 9.05 -8.03 -1.96
N ASP A 140 7.75 -7.89 -2.18
CA ASP A 140 6.84 -7.29 -1.19
C ASP A 140 6.39 -8.26 -0.07
N GLY A 141 6.62 -9.57 -0.17
CA GLY A 141 6.20 -10.55 0.84
C GLY A 141 4.70 -10.56 1.16
N ARG A 142 3.91 -9.66 0.54
CA ARG A 142 2.48 -9.44 0.78
C ARG A 142 1.62 -10.63 0.41
N ASP A 143 2.09 -11.46 -0.51
CA ASP A 143 1.44 -12.72 -0.89
C ASP A 143 1.37 -13.70 0.30
N LEU A 144 2.36 -13.64 1.22
CA LEU A 144 2.36 -14.44 2.43
C LEU A 144 1.42 -13.88 3.51
N ASP A 145 1.38 -12.56 3.68
CA ASP A 145 0.49 -11.91 4.66
C ASP A 145 -0.98 -12.07 4.27
N GLU A 146 -1.30 -11.98 2.97
CA GLU A 146 -2.64 -12.20 2.45
C GLU A 146 -3.08 -13.67 2.64
N LYS A 147 -2.21 -14.63 2.40
CA LYS A 147 -2.45 -16.06 2.66
C LYS A 147 -2.60 -16.38 4.15
N LEU A 148 -1.87 -15.70 5.02
CA LEU A 148 -2.01 -15.84 6.47
C LEU A 148 -3.34 -15.26 6.97
N ALA A 149 -3.78 -14.13 6.42
CA ALA A 149 -5.08 -13.52 6.73
C ALA A 149 -6.24 -14.39 6.24
N GLU A 150 -6.16 -14.98 5.04
CA GLU A 150 -7.14 -15.95 4.52
C GLU A 150 -7.20 -17.25 5.36
N ALA A 151 -6.08 -17.65 5.93
CA ALA A 151 -6.01 -18.81 6.84
C ALA A 151 -6.53 -18.51 8.26
N GLY A 152 -7.01 -17.28 8.54
CA GLY A 152 -7.57 -16.92 9.85
C GLY A 152 -6.53 -16.74 10.94
N ILE A 153 -5.24 -16.61 10.61
CA ILE A 153 -4.15 -16.40 11.55
C ILE A 153 -4.00 -14.89 11.78
N GLY A 154 -4.59 -14.37 12.84
CA GLY A 154 -4.58 -12.94 13.19
C GLY A 154 -5.84 -12.47 13.94
N GLY A 155 -6.47 -13.35 14.69
CA GLY A 155 -7.68 -13.04 15.45
C GLY A 155 -7.48 -11.96 16.51
N SER A 156 -8.35 -10.95 16.48
CA SER A 156 -8.40 -9.86 17.46
C SER A 156 -8.77 -10.38 18.85
N ASN A 157 -7.77 -10.53 19.73
CA ASN A 157 -8.00 -10.76 21.16
C ASN A 157 -8.41 -9.43 21.82
N LYS A 158 -9.69 -9.31 22.20
CA LYS A 158 -10.15 -8.21 23.06
C LYS A 158 -9.62 -8.45 24.48
N SER A 159 -8.86 -7.52 25.01
CA SER A 159 -8.41 -7.56 26.39
C SER A 159 -9.57 -7.33 27.36
N SER A 160 -9.67 -8.15 28.40
CA SER A 160 -10.63 -8.00 29.51
C SER A 160 -9.90 -7.51 30.78
N ALA A 161 -10.67 -6.96 31.75
CA ALA A 161 -10.11 -6.56 33.03
C ALA A 161 -9.45 -7.74 33.78
N GLN A 162 -10.02 -8.95 33.63
CA GLN A 162 -9.47 -10.15 34.22
C GLN A 162 -8.12 -10.57 33.62
N ASP A 163 -7.97 -10.43 32.30
CA ASP A 163 -6.70 -10.72 31.61
C ASP A 163 -5.61 -9.73 32.04
N VAL A 164 -5.97 -8.45 32.21
CA VAL A 164 -5.08 -7.40 32.70
C VAL A 164 -4.65 -7.68 34.12
N LEU A 165 -5.59 -7.99 35.04
CA LEU A 165 -5.30 -8.32 36.41
C LEU A 165 -4.37 -9.54 36.54
N ALA A 166 -4.64 -10.61 35.82
CA ALA A 166 -3.81 -11.81 35.81
C ALA A 166 -2.37 -11.53 35.32
N ARG A 167 -2.22 -10.62 34.36
CA ARG A 167 -0.90 -10.19 33.87
C ARG A 167 -0.14 -9.34 34.90
N LEU A 168 -0.82 -8.37 35.51
CA LEU A 168 -0.23 -7.50 36.53
C LEU A 168 0.21 -8.30 37.76
N GLN A 169 -0.59 -9.29 38.21
CA GLN A 169 -0.25 -10.16 39.32
C GLN A 169 0.98 -11.04 39.04
N ARG A 170 1.16 -11.53 37.81
CA ARG A 170 2.37 -12.26 37.41
C ARG A 170 3.63 -11.39 37.43
N GLN A 171 3.52 -10.13 37.00
CA GLN A 171 4.65 -9.19 37.03
C GLN A 171 5.08 -8.77 38.43
N GLN A 172 4.17 -8.85 39.41
CA GLN A 172 4.50 -8.57 40.81
C GLN A 172 5.22 -9.75 41.52
N GLY A 173 5.08 -10.97 40.98
CA GLY A 173 5.65 -12.20 41.56
C GLY A 173 7.07 -12.55 41.11
N GLU A 174 7.68 -11.77 40.21
CA GLU A 174 9.09 -11.83 39.81
C GLU A 174 9.91 -10.76 40.55
#